data_8dd6f7c7c3df9de8d40e6bc6ed2d3478
#
_entry.id   8dd6f7c7c3df9de8d40e6bc6ed2d3478
#
_cell.length_a   1.000
_cell.length_b   1.000
_cell.length_c   1.000
_cell.angle_alpha   90.00
_cell.angle_beta   90.00
_cell.angle_gamma   90.00
#
_symmetry.space_group_name_H-M   'P 1'
#
loop_
_entity.id
_entity.type
_entity.pdbx_description
1 polymer ?
#
loop_
_entity_poly.entity_id
_entity_poly.type
_entity_poly.pdbx_seq_one_letter_code
_entity_poly.pdbx_strand_id
1 'polypeptide(L)'
;MKDPRDIILAPVVSEKSYALIEQGVYTFKVHPSASKPEIHDAVQSIFGVRVLKVNTLNRNGKRKRNRKTGTWGSRPDTKRAFVTLVDGDRIDLFEG
;
A
#
# COMPACT_ATOMS: atom_id res chain seq x y z
N MET A 1 -12.64 4.21 -14.44
CA MET A 1 -12.49 3.63 -13.09
C MET A 1 -11.34 2.64 -13.07
N LYS A 2 -10.47 2.77 -12.11
CA LYS A 2 -9.38 1.81 -11.93
C LYS A 2 -9.91 0.52 -11.32
N ASP A 3 -9.45 -0.60 -11.83
CA ASP A 3 -9.75 -1.88 -11.22
C ASP A 3 -9.16 -1.92 -9.79
N PRO A 4 -9.88 -2.45 -8.79
CA PRO A 4 -9.33 -2.60 -7.46
C PRO A 4 -7.97 -3.30 -7.41
N ARG A 5 -7.73 -4.25 -8.31
CA ARG A 5 -6.45 -4.95 -8.41
C ARG A 5 -5.32 -4.06 -8.92
N ASP A 6 -5.65 -3.01 -9.67
CA ASP A 6 -4.66 -2.04 -10.14
C ASP A 6 -4.32 -1.04 -9.05
N ILE A 7 -5.19 -0.86 -8.07
CA ILE A 7 -4.99 0.04 -6.95
C ILE A 7 -4.15 -0.61 -5.86
N ILE A 8 -4.50 -1.82 -5.45
CA ILE A 8 -3.74 -2.59 -4.45
C ILE A 8 -2.79 -3.52 -5.19
N LEU A 9 -1.50 -3.21 -5.15
CA LEU A 9 -0.50 -3.95 -5.91
C LEU A 9 0.00 -5.19 -5.17
N ALA A 10 0.31 -5.05 -3.89
CA ALA A 10 0.83 -6.15 -3.10
C ALA A 10 0.75 -5.83 -1.61
N PRO A 11 0.64 -6.85 -0.74
CA PRO A 11 0.79 -6.63 0.70
C PRO A 11 2.27 -6.41 1.04
N VAL A 12 2.53 -5.57 2.03
CA VAL A 12 3.88 -5.37 2.56
C VAL A 12 4.05 -6.27 3.78
N VAL A 13 5.03 -7.18 3.72
CA VAL A 13 5.30 -8.11 4.80
C VAL A 13 6.70 -7.81 5.37
N SER A 14 6.74 -7.33 6.61
CA SER A 14 7.97 -7.02 7.33
C SER A 14 7.69 -7.12 8.83
N GLU A 15 8.74 -7.06 9.66
CA GLU A 15 8.54 -7.07 11.11
C GLU A 15 7.62 -5.94 11.57
N LYS A 16 7.80 -4.74 11.02
CA LYS A 16 6.96 -3.60 11.36
C LYS A 16 5.51 -3.80 10.92
N SER A 17 5.29 -4.33 9.72
CA SER A 17 3.93 -4.58 9.24
C SER A 17 3.25 -5.69 10.04
N TYR A 18 4.00 -6.67 10.48
CA TYR A 18 3.49 -7.72 11.37
C TYR A 18 2.99 -7.16 12.68
N ALA A 19 3.77 -6.26 13.30
CA ALA A 19 3.38 -5.64 14.55
C ALA A 19 2.10 -4.80 14.39
N LEU A 20 1.94 -4.15 13.25
CA LEU A 20 0.74 -3.37 12.95
C LEU A 20 -0.50 -4.24 12.77
N ILE A 21 -0.36 -5.44 12.24
CA ILE A 21 -1.48 -6.38 12.07
C ILE A 21 -2.12 -6.71 13.42
N GLU A 22 -1.34 -6.83 14.48
CA GLU A 22 -1.88 -7.05 15.82
C GLU A 22 -2.79 -5.92 16.29
N GLN A 23 -2.57 -4.73 15.75
CA GLN A 23 -3.40 -3.55 16.03
C GLN A 23 -4.54 -3.38 15.02
N GLY A 24 -4.74 -4.34 14.12
CA GLY A 24 -5.75 -4.27 13.09
C GLY A 24 -5.38 -3.38 11.91
N VAL A 25 -4.10 -3.07 11.74
CA VAL A 25 -3.59 -2.23 10.66
C VAL A 25 -2.81 -3.07 9.66
N TYR A 26 -3.20 -2.98 8.40
CA TYR A 26 -2.56 -3.72 7.30
C TYR A 26 -1.87 -2.75 6.35
N THR A 27 -0.70 -3.14 5.89
CA THR A 27 0.11 -2.31 5.00
C THR A 27 0.09 -2.88 3.59
N PHE A 28 -0.20 -2.04 2.60
CA PHE A 28 -0.23 -2.43 1.20
C PHE A 28 0.60 -1.48 0.37
N LYS A 29 1.26 -2.04 -0.64
CA LYS A 29 1.84 -1.26 -1.71
C LYS A 29 0.71 -0.94 -2.69
N VAL A 30 0.50 0.34 -2.98
CA VAL A 30 -0.61 0.78 -3.82
C VAL A 30 -0.10 1.60 -5.00
N HIS A 31 -0.99 1.78 -5.99
CA HIS A 31 -0.65 2.59 -7.16
C HIS A 31 -0.33 4.03 -6.71
N PRO A 32 0.73 4.65 -7.24
CA PRO A 32 1.14 6.00 -6.81
C PRO A 32 0.06 7.08 -6.97
N SER A 33 -0.85 6.92 -7.90
CA SER A 33 -1.93 7.88 -8.12
C SER A 33 -3.22 7.54 -7.38
N ALA A 34 -3.23 6.46 -6.58
CA ALA A 34 -4.43 6.05 -5.85
C ALA A 34 -4.74 7.03 -4.71
N SER A 35 -6.00 7.41 -4.59
CA SER A 35 -6.48 8.24 -3.49
C SER A 35 -6.93 7.38 -2.32
N LYS A 36 -7.11 7.99 -1.14
CA LYS A 36 -7.62 7.27 0.03
C LYS A 36 -8.99 6.63 -0.21
N PRO A 37 -9.98 7.33 -0.82
CA PRO A 37 -11.26 6.69 -1.14
C PRO A 37 -11.11 5.51 -2.09
N GLU A 38 -10.25 5.59 -3.09
CA GLU A 38 -10.01 4.50 -4.02
C GLU A 38 -9.42 3.29 -3.30
N ILE A 39 -8.46 3.51 -2.39
CA ILE A 39 -7.84 2.45 -1.60
C ILE A 39 -8.87 1.80 -0.67
N HIS A 40 -9.69 2.61 -0.01
CA HIS A 40 -10.75 2.15 0.87
C HIS A 40 -11.70 1.18 0.12
N ASP A 41 -12.19 1.61 -1.03
CA ASP A 41 -13.12 0.81 -1.82
C ASP A 41 -12.45 -0.44 -2.38
N ALA A 42 -11.20 -0.33 -2.81
CA ALA A 42 -10.45 -1.46 -3.37
C ALA A 42 -10.23 -2.55 -2.32
N VAL A 43 -9.84 -2.18 -1.10
CA VAL A 43 -9.62 -3.16 -0.03
C VAL A 43 -10.92 -3.85 0.34
N GLN A 44 -12.01 -3.11 0.46
CA GLN A 44 -13.32 -3.70 0.75
C GLN A 44 -13.78 -4.65 -0.35
N SER A 45 -13.53 -4.28 -1.61
CA SER A 45 -13.91 -5.09 -2.76
C SER A 45 -13.10 -6.37 -2.89
N ILE A 46 -11.78 -6.29 -2.68
CA ILE A 46 -10.88 -7.43 -2.87
C ILE A 46 -10.99 -8.42 -1.69
N PHE A 47 -11.00 -7.91 -0.47
CA PHE A 47 -10.90 -8.75 0.73
C PHE A 47 -12.23 -8.97 1.44
N GLY A 48 -13.26 -8.26 1.06
CA GLY A 48 -14.58 -8.42 1.68
C GLY A 48 -14.61 -7.98 3.14
N VAL A 49 -13.80 -7.00 3.51
CA VAL A 49 -13.69 -6.49 4.88
C VAL A 49 -14.20 -5.06 4.95
N ARG A 50 -14.43 -4.57 6.17
CA ARG A 50 -14.83 -3.18 6.39
C ARG A 50 -13.63 -2.37 6.84
N VAL A 51 -13.39 -1.25 6.16
CA VAL A 51 -12.26 -0.37 6.43
C VAL A 51 -12.71 0.81 7.27
N LEU A 52 -12.03 0.98 8.40
CA LEU A 52 -12.31 2.10 9.32
C LEU A 52 -11.54 3.35 8.91
N LYS A 53 -10.27 3.19 8.53
CA LYS A 53 -9.38 4.32 8.25
C LYS A 53 -8.33 3.92 7.23
N VAL A 54 -7.93 4.87 6.39
CA VAL A 54 -6.84 4.70 5.44
C VAL A 54 -5.86 5.86 5.60
N ASN A 55 -4.60 5.53 5.83
CA ASN A 55 -3.49 6.48 5.80
C ASN A 55 -2.57 6.13 4.65
N THR A 56 -1.98 7.11 4.03
CA THR A 56 -1.06 6.89 2.91
C THR A 56 0.29 7.54 3.18
N LEU A 57 1.33 6.91 2.64
CA LEU A 57 2.69 7.42 2.69
C LEU A 57 3.29 7.35 1.30
N ASN A 58 3.69 8.49 0.78
CA ASN A 58 4.39 8.55 -0.49
C ASN A 58 5.89 8.52 -0.23
N ARG A 59 6.59 7.64 -0.96
CA ARG A 59 8.05 7.65 -1.00
C ARG A 59 8.46 8.10 -2.38
N ASN A 60 9.11 9.25 -2.45
CA ASN A 60 9.68 9.73 -3.70
C ASN A 60 10.92 8.92 -4.03
N GLY A 61 11.06 8.53 -5.29
CA GLY A 61 12.25 7.84 -5.74
C GLY A 61 13.47 8.74 -5.59
N LYS A 62 14.58 8.15 -5.13
CA LYS A 62 15.81 8.91 -4.98
C LYS A 62 16.40 9.22 -6.35
N ARG A 63 16.73 10.48 -6.59
CA ARG A 63 17.49 10.86 -7.76
C ARG A 63 18.97 10.58 -7.49
N LYS A 64 19.54 9.69 -8.29
CA LYS A 64 20.98 9.45 -8.26
C LYS A 64 21.58 9.91 -9.56
N ARG A 65 22.58 10.79 -9.45
CA ARG A 65 23.36 11.18 -10.62
C ARG A 65 24.21 10.00 -11.04
N ASN A 66 24.08 9.59 -12.29
CA ASN A 66 24.93 8.55 -12.85
C ASN A 66 26.25 9.19 -13.28
N ARG A 67 27.31 8.91 -12.54
CA ARG A 67 28.65 9.52 -12.79
C ARG A 67 29.23 9.10 -14.13
N LYS A 68 28.84 7.94 -14.66
CA LYS A 68 29.41 7.43 -15.93
C LYS A 68 28.79 8.09 -17.15
N THR A 69 27.51 8.44 -17.09
CA THR A 69 26.81 8.98 -18.24
C THR A 69 26.38 10.42 -18.06
N GLY A 70 26.56 10.98 -16.88
CA GLY A 70 26.14 12.34 -16.58
C GLY A 70 24.62 12.54 -16.55
N THR A 71 23.85 11.46 -16.69
CA THR A 71 22.39 11.52 -16.67
C THR A 71 21.86 11.25 -15.28
N TRP A 72 20.69 11.83 -14.98
CA TRP A 72 19.99 11.59 -13.74
C TRP A 72 19.04 10.41 -13.90
N GLY A 73 19.27 9.35 -13.13
CA GLY A 73 18.31 8.27 -13.00
C GLY A 73 17.39 8.52 -11.82
N SER A 74 16.08 8.35 -12.00
CA SER A 74 15.14 8.41 -10.91
C SER A 74 14.46 7.04 -10.75
N ARG A 75 14.31 6.60 -9.49
CA ARG A 75 13.47 5.45 -9.20
C ARG A 75 12.01 5.90 -9.23
N PRO A 76 11.08 5.06 -9.70
CA PRO A 76 9.68 5.42 -9.66
C PRO A 76 9.22 5.67 -8.22
N ASP A 77 8.32 6.63 -8.07
CA ASP A 77 7.70 6.90 -6.78
C ASP A 77 6.91 5.68 -6.32
N THR A 78 6.94 5.43 -5.02
CA THR A 78 6.16 4.35 -4.41
C THR A 78 5.19 4.93 -3.40
N LYS A 79 4.04 4.30 -3.29
CA LYS A 79 3.02 4.70 -2.32
C LYS A 79 2.61 3.50 -1.50
N ARG A 80 2.53 3.69 -0.19
CA ARG A 80 2.06 2.67 0.74
C ARG A 80 0.79 3.15 1.42
N ALA A 81 -0.11 2.23 1.67
CA ALA A 81 -1.35 2.51 2.39
C ALA A 81 -1.38 1.69 3.69
N PHE A 82 -1.75 2.35 4.76
CA PHE A 82 -2.00 1.72 6.05
C PHE A 82 -3.49 1.70 6.25
N VAL A 83 -4.07 0.50 6.24
CA VAL A 83 -5.51 0.30 6.29
C VAL A 83 -5.89 -0.26 7.64
N THR A 84 -6.69 0.49 8.39
CA THR A 84 -7.22 0.05 9.67
C THR A 84 -8.60 -0.54 9.44
N LEU A 85 -8.79 -1.79 9.88
CA LEU A 85 -10.07 -2.48 9.73
C LEU A 85 -10.96 -2.27 10.96
N VAL A 86 -12.25 -2.45 10.76
CA VAL A 86 -13.22 -2.49 11.85
C VAL A 86 -12.90 -3.68 12.75
N ASP A 87 -13.12 -3.55 14.04
CA ASP A 87 -12.88 -4.62 15.01
C ASP A 87 -13.55 -5.93 14.58
N GLY A 88 -12.80 -7.01 14.65
CA GLY A 88 -13.25 -8.33 14.25
C GLY A 88 -12.98 -8.69 12.80
N ASP A 89 -12.70 -7.72 11.95
CA ASP A 89 -12.37 -7.98 10.54
C ASP A 89 -10.87 -8.27 10.42
N ARG A 90 -10.55 -9.24 9.58
CA ARG A 90 -9.16 -9.65 9.31
C ARG A 90 -8.93 -9.88 7.84
N ILE A 91 -7.73 -9.58 7.40
CA ILE A 91 -7.23 -9.95 6.08
C ILE A 91 -6.17 -11.01 6.28
N ASP A 92 -6.33 -12.14 5.60
CA ASP A 92 -5.36 -13.22 5.67
C ASP A 92 -4.31 -13.01 4.57
N LEU A 93 -3.19 -12.43 4.94
CA LEU A 93 -2.10 -12.13 4.01
C LEU A 93 -1.13 -13.29 3.83
N PHE A 94 -1.21 -14.32 4.68
CA PHE A 94 -0.18 -15.35 4.77
C PHE A 94 -0.62 -16.72 4.28
N GLU A 95 -1.88 -16.89 3.95
CA GLU A 95 -2.32 -18.10 3.27
C GLU A 95 -2.07 -17.97 1.77
N GLY A 96 -1.15 -18.75 1.31
CA GLY A 96 -0.84 -18.85 -0.09
C GLY A 96 -1.82 -19.74 -0.84
#